data_6ba0f96e94a54947f20ef21338cfd52e
#
_entry.id   6ba0f96e94a54947f20ef21338cfd52e
#
_cell.length_a   1.000
_cell.length_b   1.000
_cell.length_c   1.000
_cell.angle_alpha   90.00
_cell.angle_beta   90.00
_cell.angle_gamma   90.00
#
_symmetry.space_group_name_H-M   'P 1'
#
loop_
_entity.id
_entity.type
_entity.pdbx_description
1 polymer ?
#
loop_
_entity_poly.entity_id
_entity_poly.type
_entity_poly.pdbx_seq_one_letter_code
_entity_poly.pdbx_strand_id
1 'polypeptide(L)'
;MNRHPGGEAQTLHLLEYVKLRKGMEALDLGAGEGETVRILKSLGINAHGVDLSPRSSDVETGNFLHLQYPSDSIDLCISQCAFFVSRDQKNALSECWRVLKKGGFLLLSDLDIGNLSEMAEQTGFTILRQENQTLLWREYYLEAIWNDSFCSEEYKLLQKEYKGKKLRYTMLVGRKE
;
A
#
# COMPACT_ATOMS: atom_id res chain seq x y z
N MET A 1 7.30 -12.28 -12.42
CA MET A 1 7.96 -11.20 -11.66
C MET A 1 6.98 -10.69 -10.60
N ASN A 2 7.44 -10.42 -9.39
CA ASN A 2 6.62 -9.82 -8.34
C ASN A 2 6.07 -8.46 -8.80
N ARG A 3 4.89 -8.06 -8.32
CA ARG A 3 4.25 -6.78 -8.70
C ARG A 3 4.68 -5.62 -7.81
N HIS A 4 5.24 -5.91 -6.66
CA HIS A 4 5.83 -4.97 -5.71
C HIS A 4 7.06 -5.62 -5.04
N PRO A 5 7.93 -4.83 -4.38
CA PRO A 5 9.10 -5.36 -3.67
C PRO A 5 8.71 -6.46 -2.69
N GLY A 6 9.38 -7.62 -2.79
CA GLY A 6 9.14 -8.78 -1.94
C GLY A 6 7.90 -9.62 -2.26
N GLY A 7 7.00 -9.17 -3.14
CA GLY A 7 5.82 -9.92 -3.59
C GLY A 7 4.99 -10.50 -2.44
N GLU A 8 4.44 -11.71 -2.61
CA GLU A 8 3.62 -12.40 -1.62
C GLU A 8 4.27 -12.48 -0.23
N ALA A 9 5.57 -12.75 -0.15
CA ALA A 9 6.28 -12.82 1.13
C ALA A 9 6.21 -11.50 1.91
N GLN A 10 6.31 -10.36 1.23
CA GLN A 10 6.16 -9.05 1.86
C GLN A 10 4.71 -8.79 2.30
N THR A 11 3.72 -9.20 1.51
CA THR A 11 2.32 -9.12 1.90
C THR A 11 2.05 -9.92 3.17
N LEU A 12 2.53 -11.17 3.23
CA LEU A 12 2.39 -12.02 4.42
C LEU A 12 3.11 -11.43 5.63
N HIS A 13 4.31 -10.87 5.45
CA HIS A 13 5.05 -10.20 6.52
C HIS A 13 4.28 -9.00 7.10
N LEU A 14 3.67 -8.17 6.26
CA LEU A 14 2.79 -7.09 6.73
C LEU A 14 1.62 -7.62 7.56
N LEU A 15 1.02 -8.72 7.15
CA LEU A 15 -0.15 -9.31 7.82
C LEU A 15 0.19 -9.92 9.19
N GLU A 16 1.45 -10.24 9.50
CA GLU A 16 1.89 -10.75 10.81
C GLU A 16 1.60 -9.77 11.95
N TYR A 17 1.51 -8.47 11.66
CA TYR A 17 1.25 -7.43 12.65
C TYR A 17 -0.23 -7.24 13.00
N VAL A 18 -1.12 -7.96 12.30
CA VAL A 18 -2.58 -7.85 12.49
C VAL A 18 -3.14 -9.21 12.90
N LYS A 19 -3.88 -9.24 14.00
CA LYS A 19 -4.65 -10.44 14.35
C LYS A 19 -5.85 -10.57 13.41
N LEU A 20 -5.64 -11.23 12.28
CA LEU A 20 -6.69 -11.47 11.30
C LEU A 20 -7.83 -12.32 11.88
N ARG A 21 -9.05 -11.99 11.49
CA ARG A 21 -10.27 -12.73 11.83
C ARG A 21 -11.13 -12.87 10.59
N LYS A 22 -11.71 -14.05 10.37
CA LYS A 22 -12.63 -14.27 9.25
C LYS A 22 -13.76 -13.23 9.26
N GLY A 23 -14.07 -12.74 8.07
CA GLY A 23 -15.10 -11.73 7.87
C GLY A 23 -14.69 -10.29 8.18
N MET A 24 -13.40 -10.02 8.47
CA MET A 24 -12.90 -8.64 8.48
C MET A 24 -13.03 -8.03 7.09
N GLU A 25 -13.40 -6.75 7.04
CA GLU A 25 -13.44 -5.95 5.81
C GLU A 25 -12.06 -5.37 5.53
N ALA A 26 -11.49 -5.68 4.38
CA ALA A 26 -10.17 -5.19 3.98
C ALA A 26 -10.21 -4.51 2.61
N LEU A 27 -9.39 -3.47 2.46
CA LEU A 27 -9.28 -2.69 1.24
C LEU A 27 -7.82 -2.59 0.80
N ASP A 28 -7.52 -3.11 -0.42
CA ASP A 28 -6.22 -2.99 -1.08
C ASP A 28 -6.24 -1.77 -2.00
N LEU A 29 -5.35 -0.81 -1.76
CA LEU A 29 -5.31 0.49 -2.42
C LEU A 29 -4.17 0.57 -3.43
N GLY A 30 -4.53 0.70 -4.71
CA GLY A 30 -3.61 0.51 -5.82
C GLY A 30 -3.42 -0.97 -6.12
N ALA A 31 -4.51 -1.74 -6.08
CA ALA A 31 -4.51 -3.20 -6.09
C ALA A 31 -4.06 -3.84 -7.42
N GLY A 32 -4.02 -3.09 -8.52
CA GLY A 32 -3.51 -3.53 -9.83
C GLY A 32 -4.11 -4.84 -10.33
N GLU A 33 -3.38 -5.95 -10.17
CA GLU A 33 -3.80 -7.30 -10.58
C GLU A 33 -4.55 -8.07 -9.48
N GLY A 34 -4.73 -7.48 -8.29
CA GLY A 34 -5.48 -8.07 -7.19
C GLY A 34 -4.78 -9.23 -6.48
N GLU A 35 -3.45 -9.32 -6.52
CA GLU A 35 -2.70 -10.39 -5.85
C GLU A 35 -2.95 -10.36 -4.33
N THR A 36 -2.80 -9.22 -3.70
CA THR A 36 -3.07 -9.01 -2.26
C THR A 36 -4.52 -9.30 -1.91
N VAL A 37 -5.47 -8.91 -2.77
CA VAL A 37 -6.91 -9.23 -2.59
C VAL A 37 -7.13 -10.74 -2.55
N ARG A 38 -6.53 -11.50 -3.46
CA ARG A 38 -6.64 -12.97 -3.49
C ARG A 38 -6.02 -13.61 -2.26
N ILE A 39 -4.86 -13.12 -1.81
CA ILE A 39 -4.22 -13.59 -0.58
C ILE A 39 -5.16 -13.38 0.62
N LEU A 40 -5.70 -12.19 0.81
CA LEU A 40 -6.62 -11.86 1.89
C LEU A 40 -7.90 -12.72 1.85
N LYS A 41 -8.50 -12.89 0.67
CA LYS A 41 -9.67 -13.77 0.47
C LYS A 41 -9.36 -15.23 0.86
N SER A 42 -8.17 -15.74 0.52
CA SER A 42 -7.75 -17.12 0.90
C SER A 42 -7.64 -17.31 2.41
N LEU A 43 -7.40 -16.22 3.16
CA LEU A 43 -7.36 -16.20 4.64
C LEU A 43 -8.75 -15.97 5.26
N GLY A 44 -9.81 -15.90 4.44
CA GLY A 44 -11.19 -15.72 4.90
C GLY A 44 -11.57 -14.27 5.21
N ILE A 45 -10.83 -13.31 4.66
CA ILE A 45 -11.08 -11.87 4.77
C ILE A 45 -12.00 -11.43 3.62
N ASN A 46 -12.94 -10.54 3.88
CA ASN A 46 -13.75 -9.88 2.87
C ASN A 46 -12.93 -8.77 2.24
N ALA A 47 -12.12 -9.11 1.26
CA ALA A 47 -11.17 -8.17 0.65
C ALA A 47 -11.68 -7.60 -0.66
N HIS A 48 -11.52 -6.30 -0.82
CA HIS A 48 -11.80 -5.52 -2.03
C HIS A 48 -10.51 -4.82 -2.49
N GLY A 49 -10.35 -4.65 -3.80
CA GLY A 49 -9.24 -3.90 -4.36
C GLY A 49 -9.76 -2.68 -5.11
N VAL A 50 -9.05 -1.56 -5.01
CA VAL A 50 -9.33 -0.33 -5.74
C VAL A 50 -8.11 0.10 -6.52
N ASP A 51 -8.26 0.38 -7.81
CA ASP A 51 -7.19 0.87 -8.69
C ASP A 51 -7.78 1.79 -9.77
N LEU A 52 -7.01 2.80 -10.21
CA LEU A 52 -7.41 3.68 -11.32
C LEU A 52 -7.50 2.94 -12.66
N SER A 53 -6.71 1.88 -12.81
CA SER A 53 -6.62 1.06 -14.03
C SER A 53 -6.48 -0.42 -13.66
N PRO A 54 -7.55 -1.05 -13.14
CA PRO A 54 -7.51 -2.43 -12.67
C PRO A 54 -7.17 -3.39 -13.81
N ARG A 55 -6.39 -4.42 -13.48
CA ARG A 55 -5.97 -5.47 -14.42
C ARG A 55 -6.54 -6.84 -14.05
N SER A 56 -7.57 -6.86 -13.20
CA SER A 56 -8.23 -8.06 -12.71
C SER A 56 -9.68 -7.74 -12.38
N SER A 57 -10.57 -8.71 -12.56
CA SER A 57 -11.97 -8.63 -12.13
C SER A 57 -12.15 -8.61 -10.61
N ASP A 58 -11.11 -8.94 -9.84
CA ASP A 58 -11.09 -8.84 -8.37
C ASP A 58 -10.88 -7.41 -7.85
N VAL A 59 -10.64 -6.46 -8.76
CA VAL A 59 -10.30 -5.06 -8.43
C VAL A 59 -11.31 -4.13 -9.08
N GLU A 60 -11.83 -3.20 -8.30
CA GLU A 60 -12.76 -2.17 -8.75
C GLU A 60 -12.02 -0.95 -9.31
N THR A 61 -12.60 -0.32 -10.34
CA THR A 61 -12.10 0.96 -10.82
C THR A 61 -12.44 2.05 -9.80
N GLY A 62 -11.44 2.73 -9.28
CA GLY A 62 -11.63 3.80 -8.30
C GLY A 62 -10.35 4.54 -7.97
N ASN A 63 -10.50 5.68 -7.32
CA ASN A 63 -9.40 6.51 -6.86
C ASN A 63 -9.28 6.42 -5.33
N PHE A 64 -8.17 5.92 -4.83
CA PHE A 64 -7.95 5.83 -3.38
C PHE A 64 -7.75 7.19 -2.69
N LEU A 65 -7.60 8.27 -3.45
CA LEU A 65 -7.66 9.63 -2.92
C LEU A 65 -9.10 10.12 -2.65
N HIS A 66 -10.10 9.37 -3.12
CA HIS A 66 -11.54 9.67 -2.99
C HIS A 66 -12.35 8.37 -2.94
N LEU A 67 -12.21 7.63 -1.84
CA LEU A 67 -12.81 6.31 -1.67
C LEU A 67 -14.34 6.37 -1.57
N GLN A 68 -15.03 5.51 -2.33
CA GLN A 68 -16.48 5.38 -2.29
C GLN A 68 -16.98 4.44 -1.15
N TYR A 69 -16.23 4.39 -0.06
CA TYR A 69 -16.54 3.61 1.14
C TYR A 69 -16.96 4.54 2.27
N PRO A 70 -17.95 4.16 3.10
CA PRO A 70 -18.36 4.93 4.27
C PRO A 70 -17.20 5.11 5.26
N SER A 71 -17.26 6.17 6.06
CA SER A 71 -16.37 6.31 7.21
C SER A 71 -16.58 5.15 8.19
N ASP A 72 -15.50 4.72 8.86
CA ASP A 72 -15.55 3.69 9.89
C ASP A 72 -16.15 2.34 9.44
N SER A 73 -15.91 1.95 8.17
CA SER A 73 -16.48 0.72 7.59
C SER A 73 -15.46 -0.39 7.37
N ILE A 74 -14.15 -0.08 7.32
CA ILE A 74 -13.06 -0.99 6.95
C ILE A 74 -12.23 -1.35 8.20
N ASP A 75 -11.87 -2.63 8.33
CA ASP A 75 -11.02 -3.11 9.44
C ASP A 75 -9.52 -3.00 9.10
N LEU A 76 -9.17 -3.12 7.81
CA LEU A 76 -7.80 -3.16 7.31
C LEU A 76 -7.67 -2.44 5.98
N CYS A 77 -6.83 -1.40 5.90
CA CYS A 77 -6.32 -0.85 4.66
C CYS A 77 -4.91 -1.37 4.41
N ILE A 78 -4.62 -1.83 3.20
CA ILE A 78 -3.28 -2.23 2.77
C ILE A 78 -2.94 -1.52 1.47
N SER A 79 -1.67 -1.10 1.31
CA SER A 79 -1.17 -0.55 0.06
C SER A 79 0.31 -0.84 -0.10
N GLN A 80 0.71 -1.23 -1.30
CA GLN A 80 2.09 -1.56 -1.62
C GLN A 80 2.49 -0.90 -2.94
N CYS A 81 3.46 0.03 -2.89
CA CYS A 81 3.98 0.77 -4.05
C CYS A 81 2.93 1.60 -4.82
N ALA A 82 1.94 2.18 -4.15
CA ALA A 82 0.89 2.93 -4.84
C ALA A 82 0.76 4.39 -4.42
N PHE A 83 0.97 4.72 -3.15
CA PHE A 83 0.76 6.09 -2.67
C PHE A 83 1.72 7.09 -3.27
N PHE A 84 2.99 6.73 -3.47
CA PHE A 84 3.98 7.65 -4.06
C PHE A 84 3.62 8.05 -5.50
N VAL A 85 2.96 7.16 -6.26
CA VAL A 85 2.55 7.42 -7.65
C VAL A 85 1.45 8.48 -7.70
N SER A 86 0.60 8.56 -6.68
CA SER A 86 -0.47 9.56 -6.58
C SER A 86 0.06 10.99 -6.39
N ARG A 87 1.31 11.13 -5.90
CA ARG A 87 1.93 12.40 -5.50
C ARG A 87 1.23 13.12 -4.35
N ASP A 88 0.25 12.47 -3.73
CA ASP A 88 -0.52 13.00 -2.60
C ASP A 88 -0.70 11.94 -1.51
N GLN A 89 0.45 11.49 -0.95
CA GLN A 89 0.47 10.50 0.13
C GLN A 89 -0.34 10.96 1.35
N LYS A 90 -0.37 12.28 1.60
CA LYS A 90 -1.12 12.84 2.72
C LYS A 90 -2.63 12.62 2.57
N ASN A 91 -3.19 12.89 1.40
CA ASN A 91 -4.61 12.66 1.15
C ASN A 91 -4.95 11.16 1.14
N ALA A 92 -4.07 10.31 0.58
CA ALA A 92 -4.22 8.85 0.65
C ALA A 92 -4.31 8.36 2.10
N LEU A 93 -3.43 8.85 2.99
CA LEU A 93 -3.48 8.55 4.42
C LEU A 93 -4.77 9.05 5.08
N SER A 94 -5.25 10.24 4.71
CA SER A 94 -6.49 10.81 5.24
C SER A 94 -7.73 10.00 4.85
N GLU A 95 -7.78 9.50 3.61
CA GLU A 95 -8.86 8.62 3.16
C GLU A 95 -8.81 7.25 3.85
N CYS A 96 -7.61 6.67 4.04
CA CYS A 96 -7.46 5.46 4.86
C CYS A 96 -7.97 5.69 6.28
N TRP A 97 -7.59 6.80 6.91
CA TRP A 97 -8.07 7.15 8.23
C TRP A 97 -9.58 7.26 8.29
N ARG A 98 -10.18 7.93 7.31
CA ARG A 98 -11.62 8.13 7.24
C ARG A 98 -12.39 6.81 7.19
N VAL A 99 -11.98 5.90 6.29
CA VAL A 99 -12.71 4.64 6.07
C VAL A 99 -12.43 3.59 7.13
N LEU A 100 -11.27 3.62 7.79
CA LEU A 100 -10.92 2.66 8.83
C LEU A 100 -11.82 2.85 10.06
N LYS A 101 -12.29 1.73 10.62
CA LYS A 101 -12.93 1.67 11.93
C LYS A 101 -11.93 2.06 13.03
N LYS A 102 -12.44 2.50 14.17
CA LYS A 102 -11.65 2.62 15.39
C LYS A 102 -11.04 1.25 15.72
N GLY A 103 -9.73 1.22 15.99
CA GLY A 103 -8.95 -0.02 16.15
C GLY A 103 -8.52 -0.70 14.85
N GLY A 104 -8.91 -0.16 13.69
CA GLY A 104 -8.51 -0.66 12.37
C GLY A 104 -7.05 -0.37 12.05
N PHE A 105 -6.50 -1.09 11.07
CA PHE A 105 -5.08 -1.08 10.74
C PHE A 105 -4.82 -0.53 9.35
N LEU A 106 -3.73 0.22 9.22
CA LEU A 106 -3.08 0.59 7.97
C LEU A 106 -1.78 -0.21 7.83
N LEU A 107 -1.67 -0.99 6.76
CA LEU A 107 -0.44 -1.68 6.36
C LEU A 107 0.08 -1.04 5.07
N LEU A 108 1.26 -0.45 5.13
CA LEU A 108 1.79 0.33 4.02
C LEU A 108 3.25 -0.05 3.75
N SER A 109 3.59 -0.30 2.49
CA SER A 109 4.97 -0.40 2.01
C SER A 109 5.13 0.50 0.81
N ASP A 110 5.88 1.60 0.96
CA ASP A 110 5.96 2.62 -0.09
C ASP A 110 7.27 3.40 -0.09
N LEU A 111 7.52 4.14 -1.17
CA LEU A 111 8.58 5.12 -1.22
C LEU A 111 8.28 6.27 -0.28
N ASP A 112 9.20 6.49 0.64
CA ASP A 112 9.14 7.55 1.64
C ASP A 112 9.71 8.86 1.03
N ILE A 113 8.82 9.67 0.49
CA ILE A 113 9.17 10.91 -0.20
C ILE A 113 9.01 12.16 0.67
N GLY A 114 8.54 12.04 1.90
CA GLY A 114 8.28 13.18 2.76
C GLY A 114 8.09 12.86 4.24
N ASN A 115 8.80 11.86 4.77
CA ASN A 115 8.58 11.32 6.11
C ASN A 115 7.19 10.72 6.31
N LEU A 116 6.98 9.56 5.68
CA LEU A 116 5.71 8.85 5.64
C LEU A 116 5.14 8.54 7.04
N SER A 117 6.01 8.22 7.99
CA SER A 117 5.64 7.97 9.40
C SER A 117 5.04 9.22 10.05
N GLU A 118 5.72 10.36 9.91
CA GLU A 118 5.24 11.63 10.46
C GLU A 118 3.91 12.08 9.83
N MET A 119 3.76 11.89 8.51
CA MET A 119 2.48 12.18 7.85
C MET A 119 1.34 11.29 8.37
N ALA A 120 1.62 10.01 8.63
CA ALA A 120 0.63 9.10 9.20
C ALA A 120 0.26 9.49 10.64
N GLU A 121 1.24 9.85 11.48
CA GLU A 121 1.00 10.35 12.84
C GLU A 121 0.19 11.66 12.85
N GLN A 122 0.51 12.60 11.97
CA GLN A 122 -0.24 13.86 11.80
C GLN A 122 -1.68 13.62 11.31
N THR A 123 -1.93 12.52 10.62
CA THR A 123 -3.28 12.10 10.22
C THR A 123 -4.06 11.48 11.39
N GLY A 124 -3.37 11.04 12.44
CA GLY A 124 -3.94 10.47 13.65
C GLY A 124 -3.60 8.98 13.89
N PHE A 125 -2.82 8.35 13.02
CA PHE A 125 -2.40 6.97 13.24
C PHE A 125 -1.39 6.86 14.39
N THR A 126 -1.56 5.86 15.23
CA THR A 126 -0.51 5.38 16.13
C THR A 126 0.38 4.41 15.35
N ILE A 127 1.68 4.71 15.24
CA ILE A 127 2.62 3.86 14.51
C ILE A 127 3.07 2.71 15.41
N LEU A 128 2.73 1.49 15.03
CA LEU A 128 3.08 0.27 15.75
C LEU A 128 4.41 -0.33 15.31
N ARG A 129 4.73 -0.17 14.00
CA ARG A 129 5.95 -0.69 13.41
C ARG A 129 6.38 0.20 12.24
N GLN A 130 7.70 0.37 12.12
CA GLN A 130 8.32 0.98 10.95
C GLN A 130 9.60 0.22 10.62
N GLU A 131 9.80 -0.12 9.35
CA GLU A 131 11.00 -0.80 8.86
C GLU A 131 11.55 -0.11 7.61
N ASN A 132 12.87 0.00 7.55
CA ASN A 132 13.55 0.45 6.34
C ASN A 132 13.80 -0.75 5.43
N GLN A 133 13.06 -0.84 4.35
CA GLN A 133 13.15 -1.91 3.37
C GLN A 133 13.77 -1.44 2.03
N THR A 134 14.60 -0.41 2.07
CA THR A 134 15.22 0.18 0.87
C THR A 134 16.06 -0.83 0.07
N LEU A 135 16.68 -1.83 0.73
CA LEU A 135 17.42 -2.87 0.02
C LEU A 135 16.47 -3.75 -0.81
N LEU A 136 15.36 -4.19 -0.21
CA LEU A 136 14.33 -4.98 -0.89
C LEU A 136 13.78 -4.25 -2.13
N TRP A 137 13.52 -2.95 -2.00
CA TRP A 137 13.08 -2.11 -3.13
C TRP A 137 14.15 -1.99 -4.22
N ARG A 138 15.43 -1.85 -3.86
CA ARG A 138 16.53 -1.76 -4.82
C ARG A 138 16.72 -3.06 -5.60
N GLU A 139 16.62 -4.20 -4.95
CA GLU A 139 16.69 -5.51 -5.58
C GLU A 139 15.56 -5.69 -6.60
N TYR A 140 14.33 -5.40 -6.20
CA TYR A 140 13.17 -5.39 -7.09
C TYR A 140 13.35 -4.46 -8.29
N TYR A 141 13.87 -3.26 -8.05
CA TYR A 141 14.09 -2.26 -9.06
C TYR A 141 15.18 -2.69 -10.08
N LEU A 142 16.26 -3.27 -9.61
CA LEU A 142 17.34 -3.80 -10.47
C LEU A 142 16.85 -4.98 -11.31
N GLU A 143 16.08 -5.89 -10.73
CA GLU A 143 15.48 -7.02 -11.44
C GLU A 143 14.52 -6.53 -12.53
N ALA A 144 13.71 -5.51 -12.23
CA ALA A 144 12.79 -4.92 -13.19
C ALA A 144 13.50 -4.26 -14.38
N ILE A 145 14.63 -3.55 -14.14
CA ILE A 145 15.46 -3.00 -15.21
C ILE A 145 16.05 -4.11 -16.06
N TRP A 146 16.61 -5.16 -15.43
CA TRP A 146 17.26 -6.26 -16.13
C TRP A 146 16.31 -7.03 -17.06
N ASN A 147 15.07 -7.20 -16.62
CA ASN A 147 14.03 -7.94 -17.36
C ASN A 147 13.22 -7.07 -18.34
N ASP A 148 13.57 -5.80 -18.52
CA ASP A 148 12.84 -4.81 -19.34
C ASP A 148 11.34 -4.77 -19.01
N SER A 149 11.00 -5.06 -17.75
CA SER A 149 9.63 -5.23 -17.27
C SER A 149 9.12 -4.02 -16.49
N PHE A 150 9.82 -2.89 -16.59
CA PHE A 150 9.46 -1.66 -15.89
C PHE A 150 8.11 -1.12 -16.36
N CYS A 151 7.18 -0.95 -15.42
CA CYS A 151 6.01 -0.12 -15.67
C CYS A 151 6.48 1.31 -15.97
N SER A 152 6.23 1.75 -17.20
CA SER A 152 6.82 2.96 -17.76
C SER A 152 6.54 4.23 -16.96
N GLU A 153 5.41 4.32 -16.26
CA GLU A 153 4.98 5.53 -15.55
C GLU A 153 5.69 5.71 -14.20
N GLU A 154 5.79 4.66 -13.40
CA GLU A 154 6.53 4.69 -12.12
C GLU A 154 8.01 5.02 -12.35
N TYR A 155 8.61 4.40 -13.35
CA TYR A 155 10.01 4.66 -13.72
C TYR A 155 10.22 6.09 -14.20
N LYS A 156 9.37 6.59 -15.08
CA LYS A 156 9.41 7.97 -15.56
C LYS A 156 9.29 8.96 -14.41
N LEU A 157 8.38 8.69 -13.48
CA LEU A 157 8.19 9.51 -12.28
C LEU A 157 9.46 9.55 -11.42
N LEU A 158 10.03 8.37 -11.12
CA LEU A 158 11.26 8.26 -10.35
C LEU A 158 12.43 8.97 -11.02
N GLN A 159 12.62 8.78 -12.33
CA GLN A 159 13.68 9.43 -13.09
C GLN A 159 13.51 10.95 -13.16
N LYS A 160 12.28 11.43 -13.34
CA LYS A 160 12.00 12.85 -13.51
C LYS A 160 12.06 13.63 -12.20
N GLU A 161 11.46 13.12 -11.14
CA GLU A 161 11.22 13.90 -9.92
C GLU A 161 12.20 13.56 -8.79
N TYR A 162 12.80 12.37 -8.83
CA TYR A 162 13.64 11.86 -7.74
C TYR A 162 15.08 11.56 -8.13
N LYS A 163 15.49 11.88 -9.36
CA LYS A 163 16.88 11.69 -9.80
C LYS A 163 17.86 12.40 -8.87
N GLY A 164 18.80 11.64 -8.32
CA GLY A 164 19.82 12.15 -7.38
C GLY A 164 19.35 12.34 -5.95
N LYS A 165 18.09 12.08 -5.63
CA LYS A 165 17.59 12.08 -4.24
C LYS A 165 17.86 10.74 -3.56
N LYS A 166 18.13 10.77 -2.26
CA LYS A 166 18.23 9.57 -1.43
C LYS A 166 16.84 9.07 -1.10
N LEU A 167 16.33 8.12 -1.90
CA LEU A 167 15.04 7.48 -1.65
C LEU A 167 15.16 6.43 -0.55
N ARG A 168 14.14 6.35 0.28
CA ARG A 168 13.89 5.25 1.22
C ARG A 168 12.62 4.52 0.81
N TYR A 169 12.60 3.22 1.03
CA TYR A 169 11.40 2.42 0.96
C TYR A 169 11.06 1.96 2.38
N THR A 170 9.88 2.32 2.83
CA THR A 170 9.47 2.16 4.23
C THR A 170 8.25 1.24 4.30
N MET A 171 8.34 0.23 5.16
CA MET A 171 7.18 -0.50 5.65
C MET A 171 6.67 0.18 6.92
N LEU A 172 5.36 0.37 7.00
CA LEU A 172 4.68 1.04 8.10
C LEU A 172 3.43 0.26 8.50
N VAL A 173 3.27 0.05 9.80
CA VAL A 173 2.03 -0.46 10.40
C VAL A 173 1.46 0.62 11.30
N GLY A 174 0.31 1.16 10.93
CA GLY A 174 -0.42 2.16 11.69
C GLY A 174 -1.74 1.61 12.21
N ARG A 175 -2.24 2.18 13.33
CA ARG A 175 -3.54 1.85 13.91
C ARG A 175 -4.34 3.12 14.15
N LYS A 176 -5.61 3.10 13.78
CA LYS A 176 -6.57 4.15 14.13
C LYS A 176 -7.06 3.92 15.56
N GLU A 177 -6.80 4.86 16.47
CA GLU A 177 -7.24 4.77 17.87
C GLU A 177 -8.68 5.29 18.08
#